data_e87e3a500390e63d91a527347d531bf4
#
_entry.id   e87e3a500390e63d91a527347d531bf4
#
_cell.length_a   1.000
_cell.length_b   1.000
_cell.length_c   1.000
_cell.angle_alpha   90.00
_cell.angle_beta   90.00
_cell.angle_gamma   90.00
#
_symmetry.space_group_name_H-M   'P 1'
#
loop_
_entity.id
_entity.type
_entity.pdbx_description
1 polymer ?
#
loop_
_entity_poly.entity_id
_entity_poly.type
_entity_poly.pdbx_seq_one_letter_code
_entity_poly.pdbx_strand_id
1 'polypeptide(L)'
;MNYRIIPVTAFSQNCSLIWCEQTRLAALVDPGGDAEKIKQEVDASGLTLMQILLTHGHLDHVGAAAELAQHYGVPVFGPEKEDEFWLQGLPAQSRMFGLEECQPLTPDSWLKEGDTISIGNVTLQVLHCPGHTPGHVVFFDDRAKLLISGDVIFKGGVGRSDFPRGDHNQLISSIKDKLLPLGDDVTFIPGHGPLSTLGYERLHNPFLQDEMPVW
;
A
#
# COMPACT_ATOMS: atom_id res chain seq x y z
N MET A 1 15.67 1.55 -5.83
CA MET A 1 14.47 0.81 -6.28
C MET A 1 13.86 1.49 -7.50
N ASN A 2 13.40 0.73 -8.47
CA ASN A 2 12.59 1.24 -9.59
C ASN A 2 11.13 0.83 -9.39
N TYR A 3 10.20 1.51 -10.05
CA TYR A 3 8.78 1.21 -9.94
C TYR A 3 8.01 1.51 -11.23
N ARG A 4 6.86 0.86 -11.38
CA ARG A 4 5.82 1.17 -12.35
C ARG A 4 4.47 1.13 -11.64
N ILE A 5 3.66 2.15 -11.84
CA ILE A 5 2.29 2.19 -11.34
C ILE A 5 1.37 1.62 -12.39
N ILE A 6 0.52 0.70 -11.98
CA ILE A 6 -0.50 0.04 -12.79
C ILE A 6 -1.84 0.41 -12.17
N PRO A 7 -2.54 1.47 -12.65
CA PRO A 7 -3.85 1.81 -12.11
C PRO A 7 -4.84 0.68 -12.37
N VAL A 8 -5.52 0.21 -11.33
CA VAL A 8 -6.46 -0.91 -11.41
C VAL A 8 -7.82 -0.52 -10.83
N THR A 9 -8.84 -1.26 -11.21
CA THR A 9 -10.23 -1.11 -10.78
C THR A 9 -10.87 0.23 -11.16
N ALA A 10 -12.20 0.33 -10.98
CA ALA A 10 -12.93 1.60 -11.15
C ALA A 10 -12.51 2.66 -10.12
N PHE A 11 -11.82 2.26 -9.05
CA PHE A 11 -11.28 3.17 -8.03
C PHE A 11 -9.95 3.81 -8.43
N SER A 12 -9.35 3.40 -9.59
CA SER A 12 -8.04 3.85 -10.05
C SER A 12 -6.97 3.69 -8.97
N GLN A 13 -7.00 2.54 -8.27
CA GLN A 13 -6.02 2.21 -7.25
C GLN A 13 -4.64 1.98 -7.90
N ASN A 14 -3.59 2.45 -7.25
CA ASN A 14 -2.21 2.39 -7.74
C ASN A 14 -1.53 1.07 -7.34
N CYS A 15 -1.83 -0.04 -8.02
CA CYS A 15 -0.99 -1.22 -7.89
C CYS A 15 0.44 -0.88 -8.34
N SER A 16 1.43 -1.18 -7.50
CA SER A 16 2.83 -0.84 -7.80
C SER A 16 3.66 -2.10 -8.07
N LEU A 17 4.21 -2.19 -9.28
CA LEU A 17 5.28 -3.15 -9.60
C LEU A 17 6.61 -2.48 -9.27
N ILE A 18 7.34 -3.02 -8.28
CA ILE A 18 8.61 -2.49 -7.81
C ILE A 18 9.72 -3.52 -8.00
N TRP A 19 10.95 -3.07 -8.30
CA TRP A 19 12.03 -4.03 -8.57
C TRP A 19 13.43 -3.49 -8.28
N CYS A 20 14.35 -4.44 -8.10
CA CYS A 20 15.79 -4.20 -8.06
C CYS A 20 16.34 -4.20 -9.48
N GLU A 21 16.92 -3.08 -9.92
CA GLU A 21 17.52 -2.94 -11.26
C GLU A 21 18.58 -3.99 -11.56
N GLN A 22 19.44 -4.26 -10.59
CA GLN A 22 20.58 -5.16 -10.77
C GLN A 22 20.20 -6.63 -10.86
N THR A 23 19.22 -7.07 -10.05
CA THR A 23 18.84 -8.49 -9.96
C THR A 23 17.61 -8.84 -10.81
N ARG A 24 16.86 -7.84 -11.26
CA ARG A 24 15.60 -8.01 -11.97
C ARG A 24 14.49 -8.72 -11.15
N LEU A 25 14.72 -8.87 -9.83
CA LEU A 25 13.73 -9.39 -8.90
C LEU A 25 12.73 -8.29 -8.55
N ALA A 26 11.45 -8.65 -8.47
CA ALA A 26 10.33 -7.72 -8.31
C ALA A 26 9.33 -8.16 -7.24
N ALA A 27 8.54 -7.21 -6.77
CA ALA A 27 7.34 -7.42 -5.98
C ALA A 27 6.18 -6.60 -6.54
N LEU A 28 4.96 -7.11 -6.37
CA LEU A 28 3.73 -6.33 -6.54
C LEU A 28 3.31 -5.79 -5.17
N VAL A 29 2.90 -4.53 -5.12
CA VAL A 29 2.30 -3.94 -3.92
C VAL A 29 0.85 -3.58 -4.25
N ASP A 30 -0.06 -4.05 -3.40
CA ASP A 30 -1.49 -3.79 -3.48
C ASP A 30 -2.12 -4.11 -4.85
N PRO A 31 -2.11 -5.36 -5.32
CA PRO A 31 -2.82 -5.74 -6.53
C PRO A 31 -4.33 -5.82 -6.27
N GLY A 32 -5.01 -4.69 -6.37
CA GLY A 32 -6.40 -4.51 -5.92
C GLY A 32 -7.47 -5.07 -6.85
N GLY A 33 -7.13 -5.41 -8.09
CA GLY A 33 -8.04 -5.95 -9.10
C GLY A 33 -7.41 -6.02 -10.47
N ASP A 34 -8.22 -6.23 -11.53
CA ASP A 34 -7.76 -6.29 -12.93
C ASP A 34 -6.57 -7.25 -13.14
N ALA A 35 -6.63 -8.47 -12.56
CA ALA A 35 -5.53 -9.43 -12.52
C ALA A 35 -4.89 -9.66 -13.89
N GLU A 36 -5.68 -9.78 -14.95
CA GLU A 36 -5.16 -9.97 -16.33
C GLU A 36 -4.32 -8.79 -16.82
N LYS A 37 -4.72 -7.56 -16.48
CA LYS A 37 -3.93 -6.36 -16.79
C LYS A 37 -2.59 -6.39 -16.05
N ILE A 38 -2.60 -6.74 -14.76
CA ILE A 38 -1.37 -6.86 -13.97
C ILE A 38 -0.46 -7.96 -14.54
N LYS A 39 -0.99 -9.13 -14.89
CA LYS A 39 -0.21 -10.22 -15.51
C LYS A 39 0.47 -9.73 -16.81
N GLN A 40 -0.26 -9.05 -17.68
CA GLN A 40 0.31 -8.50 -18.92
C GLN A 40 1.47 -7.54 -18.66
N GLU A 41 1.35 -6.65 -17.67
CA GLU A 41 2.40 -5.71 -17.30
C GLU A 41 3.62 -6.40 -16.68
N VAL A 42 3.41 -7.39 -15.83
CA VAL A 42 4.49 -8.18 -15.22
C VAL A 42 5.22 -9.00 -16.28
N ASP A 43 4.50 -9.74 -17.12
CA ASP A 43 5.10 -10.60 -18.15
C ASP A 43 5.86 -9.78 -19.20
N ALA A 44 5.30 -8.64 -19.63
CA ALA A 44 5.96 -7.74 -20.58
C ALA A 44 7.22 -7.07 -20.00
N SER A 45 7.34 -6.99 -18.67
CA SER A 45 8.48 -6.33 -18.01
C SER A 45 9.79 -7.12 -18.08
N GLY A 46 9.71 -8.44 -18.26
CA GLY A 46 10.84 -9.36 -18.14
C GLY A 46 11.45 -9.43 -16.74
N LEU A 47 10.68 -9.05 -15.72
CA LEU A 47 11.05 -9.14 -14.30
C LEU A 47 10.68 -10.52 -13.74
N THR A 48 11.34 -10.92 -12.67
CA THR A 48 10.98 -12.13 -11.92
C THR A 48 10.21 -11.69 -10.67
N LEU A 49 8.91 -11.94 -10.63
CA LEU A 49 8.09 -11.67 -9.46
C LEU A 49 8.44 -12.66 -8.35
N MET A 50 8.72 -12.14 -7.15
CA MET A 50 9.13 -12.94 -5.99
C MET A 50 8.10 -12.97 -4.88
N GLN A 51 7.24 -11.96 -4.79
CA GLN A 51 6.32 -11.79 -3.68
C GLN A 51 5.27 -10.72 -3.98
N ILE A 52 4.17 -10.77 -3.23
CA ILE A 52 3.12 -9.75 -3.19
C ILE A 52 3.14 -9.13 -1.79
N LEU A 53 3.06 -7.80 -1.73
CA LEU A 53 3.03 -7.03 -0.50
C LEU A 53 1.69 -6.31 -0.37
N LEU A 54 1.10 -6.34 0.81
CA LEU A 54 -0.17 -5.67 1.09
C LEU A 54 0.05 -4.58 2.13
N THR A 55 -0.43 -3.37 1.85
CA THR A 55 -0.39 -2.26 2.81
C THR A 55 -1.51 -2.39 3.84
N HIS A 56 -2.72 -2.77 3.42
CA HIS A 56 -3.88 -2.93 4.29
C HIS A 56 -4.94 -3.84 3.65
N GLY A 57 -6.04 -4.12 4.37
CA GLY A 57 -6.98 -5.18 4.03
C GLY A 57 -8.22 -4.76 3.21
N HIS A 58 -8.26 -3.56 2.60
CA HIS A 58 -9.39 -3.18 1.76
C HIS A 58 -9.37 -3.89 0.41
N LEU A 59 -10.57 -4.16 -0.10
CA LEU A 59 -10.78 -4.96 -1.33
C LEU A 59 -10.03 -4.41 -2.54
N ASP A 60 -10.04 -3.10 -2.73
CA ASP A 60 -9.40 -2.44 -3.86
C ASP A 60 -7.87 -2.41 -3.79
N HIS A 61 -7.27 -2.91 -2.69
CA HIS A 61 -5.83 -3.17 -2.54
C HIS A 61 -5.47 -4.65 -2.60
N VAL A 62 -6.45 -5.54 -2.37
CA VAL A 62 -6.19 -6.98 -2.16
C VAL A 62 -6.86 -7.86 -3.22
N GLY A 63 -7.86 -7.36 -3.93
CA GLY A 63 -8.80 -8.16 -4.72
C GLY A 63 -8.20 -9.15 -5.71
N ALA A 64 -7.04 -8.86 -6.29
CA ALA A 64 -6.34 -9.78 -7.20
C ALA A 64 -5.17 -10.53 -6.54
N ALA A 65 -4.86 -10.27 -5.25
CA ALA A 65 -3.66 -10.82 -4.61
C ALA A 65 -3.62 -12.34 -4.59
N ALA A 66 -4.72 -13.01 -4.24
CA ALA A 66 -4.79 -14.46 -4.17
C ALA A 66 -4.60 -15.12 -5.55
N GLU A 67 -5.25 -14.58 -6.58
CA GLU A 67 -5.14 -15.08 -7.96
C GLU A 67 -3.71 -14.92 -8.49
N LEU A 68 -3.10 -13.75 -8.29
CA LEU A 68 -1.74 -13.49 -8.76
C LEU A 68 -0.69 -14.29 -7.99
N ALA A 69 -0.88 -14.46 -6.67
CA ALA A 69 -0.01 -15.31 -5.85
C ALA A 69 -0.03 -16.77 -6.35
N GLN A 70 -1.22 -17.30 -6.63
CA GLN A 70 -1.38 -18.65 -7.21
C GLN A 70 -0.77 -18.74 -8.61
N HIS A 71 -1.01 -17.75 -9.47
CA HIS A 71 -0.52 -17.77 -10.86
C HIS A 71 1.01 -17.76 -10.94
N TYR A 72 1.67 -16.94 -10.13
CA TYR A 72 3.14 -16.83 -10.13
C TYR A 72 3.84 -17.75 -9.14
N GLY A 73 3.08 -18.44 -8.26
CA GLY A 73 3.65 -19.30 -7.23
C GLY A 73 4.48 -18.53 -6.20
N VAL A 74 4.02 -17.34 -5.80
CA VAL A 74 4.75 -16.43 -4.90
C VAL A 74 3.97 -16.17 -3.60
N PRO A 75 4.68 -15.93 -2.47
CA PRO A 75 4.02 -15.63 -1.20
C PRO A 75 3.41 -14.23 -1.17
N VAL A 76 2.44 -14.06 -0.26
CA VAL A 76 1.79 -12.80 0.10
C VAL A 76 2.22 -12.39 1.52
N PHE A 77 2.74 -11.17 1.67
CA PHE A 77 3.16 -10.60 2.94
C PHE A 77 2.34 -9.36 3.31
N GLY A 78 1.99 -9.25 4.59
CA GLY A 78 1.22 -8.13 5.11
C GLY A 78 -0.29 -8.26 4.90
N PRO A 79 -1.04 -7.31 5.41
CA PRO A 79 -0.64 -6.18 6.25
C PRO A 79 -0.23 -6.58 7.67
N GLU A 80 -0.35 -5.69 8.66
CA GLU A 80 -0.24 -6.06 10.07
C GLU A 80 -1.50 -6.84 10.50
N LYS A 81 -1.35 -7.69 11.51
CA LYS A 81 -2.36 -8.67 11.96
C LYS A 81 -3.72 -8.07 12.33
N GLU A 82 -3.74 -6.84 12.78
CA GLU A 82 -4.98 -6.14 13.14
C GLU A 82 -5.95 -5.95 11.94
N ASP A 83 -5.48 -6.08 10.71
CA ASP A 83 -6.30 -6.06 9.49
C ASP A 83 -6.87 -7.42 9.07
N GLU A 84 -6.63 -8.50 9.84
CA GLU A 84 -7.17 -9.83 9.52
C GLU A 84 -8.68 -9.79 9.28
N PHE A 85 -9.43 -9.00 10.06
CA PHE A 85 -10.89 -8.93 9.90
C PHE A 85 -11.31 -8.31 8.55
N TRP A 86 -10.53 -7.40 7.98
CA TRP A 86 -10.74 -6.87 6.63
C TRP A 86 -10.51 -7.95 5.58
N LEU A 87 -9.39 -8.68 5.69
CA LEU A 87 -9.06 -9.77 4.76
C LEU A 87 -10.06 -10.93 4.82
N GLN A 88 -10.55 -11.26 6.01
CA GLN A 88 -11.64 -12.25 6.16
C GLN A 88 -12.98 -11.70 5.67
N GLY A 89 -13.16 -10.39 5.69
CA GLY A 89 -14.36 -9.69 5.24
C GLY A 89 -14.44 -9.39 3.73
N LEU A 90 -13.47 -9.81 2.92
CA LEU A 90 -13.44 -9.54 1.47
C LEU A 90 -14.74 -9.93 0.73
N PRO A 91 -15.41 -11.07 1.02
CA PRO A 91 -16.69 -11.37 0.39
C PRO A 91 -17.80 -10.35 0.69
N ALA A 92 -17.80 -9.79 1.90
CA ALA A 92 -18.77 -8.77 2.27
C ALA A 92 -18.47 -7.43 1.59
N GLN A 93 -17.19 -7.06 1.49
CA GLN A 93 -16.76 -5.87 0.75
C GLN A 93 -17.13 -5.98 -0.74
N SER A 94 -16.88 -7.12 -1.39
CA SER A 94 -17.25 -7.36 -2.79
C SER A 94 -18.74 -7.15 -3.04
N ARG A 95 -19.59 -7.72 -2.18
CA ARG A 95 -21.06 -7.54 -2.28
C ARG A 95 -21.48 -6.09 -2.08
N MET A 96 -20.85 -5.36 -1.14
CA MET A 96 -21.15 -3.96 -0.87
C MET A 96 -20.90 -3.07 -2.09
N PHE A 97 -19.83 -3.35 -2.85
CA PHE A 97 -19.46 -2.58 -4.04
C PHE A 97 -20.04 -3.16 -5.35
N GLY A 98 -20.79 -4.25 -5.29
CA GLY A 98 -21.36 -4.89 -6.48
C GLY A 98 -20.30 -5.50 -7.41
N LEU A 99 -19.17 -5.91 -6.84
CA LEU A 99 -18.05 -6.52 -7.56
C LEU A 99 -18.14 -8.06 -7.50
N GLU A 100 -17.36 -8.73 -8.34
CA GLU A 100 -17.19 -10.17 -8.27
C GLU A 100 -16.71 -10.59 -6.87
N GLU A 101 -17.26 -11.70 -6.36
CA GLU A 101 -17.00 -12.11 -4.98
C GLU A 101 -15.53 -12.56 -4.81
N CYS A 102 -14.78 -11.79 -4.05
CA CYS A 102 -13.43 -12.10 -3.64
C CYS A 102 -13.46 -13.04 -2.42
N GLN A 103 -12.67 -14.11 -2.44
CA GLN A 103 -12.58 -15.04 -1.31
C GLN A 103 -11.76 -14.44 -0.16
N PRO A 104 -12.00 -14.88 1.10
CA PRO A 104 -11.15 -14.48 2.21
C PRO A 104 -9.67 -14.78 1.92
N LEU A 105 -8.78 -13.88 2.34
CA LEU A 105 -7.34 -14.05 2.19
C LEU A 105 -6.67 -14.17 3.56
N THR A 106 -5.75 -15.12 3.68
CA THR A 106 -4.80 -15.19 4.79
C THR A 106 -3.41 -15.08 4.18
N PRO A 107 -2.63 -14.05 4.51
CA PRO A 107 -1.27 -13.91 3.97
C PRO A 107 -0.33 -15.00 4.54
N ASP A 108 0.73 -15.30 3.82
CA ASP A 108 1.76 -16.24 4.27
C ASP A 108 2.50 -15.71 5.51
N SER A 109 2.61 -14.39 5.65
CA SER A 109 3.17 -13.76 6.84
C SER A 109 2.56 -12.38 7.08
N TRP A 110 2.21 -12.11 8.32
CA TRP A 110 1.85 -10.77 8.79
C TRP A 110 3.10 -9.94 9.01
N LEU A 111 2.99 -8.63 8.72
CA LEU A 111 4.08 -7.68 8.93
C LEU A 111 3.87 -6.86 10.21
N LYS A 112 4.97 -6.36 10.77
CA LYS A 112 4.94 -5.51 11.97
C LYS A 112 5.96 -4.38 11.85
N GLU A 113 5.84 -3.42 12.74
CA GLU A 113 6.81 -2.32 12.87
C GLU A 113 8.24 -2.82 12.95
N GLY A 114 9.12 -2.25 12.10
CA GLY A 114 10.55 -2.55 12.08
C GLY A 114 10.94 -3.80 11.27
N ASP A 115 9.99 -4.54 10.72
CA ASP A 115 10.31 -5.62 9.78
C ASP A 115 10.99 -5.05 8.52
N THR A 116 11.69 -5.91 7.80
CA THR A 116 12.31 -5.56 6.52
C THR A 116 11.94 -6.57 5.45
N ILE A 117 11.70 -6.06 4.24
CA ILE A 117 11.42 -6.88 3.05
C ILE A 117 12.56 -6.68 2.06
N SER A 118 13.08 -7.79 1.55
CA SER A 118 14.15 -7.78 0.53
C SER A 118 13.60 -8.07 -0.86
N ILE A 119 14.01 -7.27 -1.85
CA ILE A 119 13.72 -7.47 -3.27
C ILE A 119 15.09 -7.40 -3.99
N GLY A 120 15.75 -8.53 -4.13
CA GLY A 120 17.15 -8.55 -4.57
C GLY A 120 18.04 -7.75 -3.63
N ASN A 121 18.69 -6.70 -4.15
CA ASN A 121 19.57 -5.81 -3.37
C ASN A 121 18.82 -4.59 -2.76
N VAL A 122 17.52 -4.51 -2.94
CA VAL A 122 16.68 -3.48 -2.32
C VAL A 122 16.15 -4.00 -1.00
N THR A 123 16.20 -3.17 0.04
CA THR A 123 15.61 -3.45 1.36
C THR A 123 14.58 -2.39 1.68
N LEU A 124 13.34 -2.81 1.90
CA LEU A 124 12.25 -1.95 2.34
C LEU A 124 12.10 -2.06 3.86
N GLN A 125 11.99 -0.95 4.54
CA GLN A 125 11.57 -0.88 5.94
C GLN A 125 10.06 -0.90 6.00
N VAL A 126 9.50 -1.64 6.94
CA VAL A 126 8.07 -1.69 7.23
C VAL A 126 7.78 -0.78 8.42
N LEU A 127 6.89 0.19 8.21
CA LEU A 127 6.39 1.06 9.27
C LEU A 127 4.89 0.78 9.45
N HIS A 128 4.47 0.50 10.67
CA HIS A 128 3.06 0.34 11.01
C HIS A 128 2.43 1.72 11.20
N CYS A 129 1.50 2.08 10.35
CA CYS A 129 0.85 3.40 10.28
C CYS A 129 -0.68 3.28 10.38
N PRO A 130 -1.19 2.89 11.56
CA PRO A 130 -2.63 2.70 11.75
C PRO A 130 -3.40 4.01 11.70
N GLY A 131 -4.72 3.89 11.46
CA GLY A 131 -5.68 5.00 11.49
C GLY A 131 -6.66 4.98 10.34
N HIS A 132 -6.23 4.73 9.11
CA HIS A 132 -7.11 4.37 7.99
C HIS A 132 -7.71 2.98 8.22
N THR A 133 -6.86 2.00 8.44
CA THR A 133 -7.18 0.71 9.04
C THR A 133 -6.24 0.46 10.23
N PRO A 134 -6.59 -0.45 11.16
CA PRO A 134 -5.74 -0.70 12.33
C PRO A 134 -4.43 -1.41 12.00
N GLY A 135 -4.40 -2.22 10.94
CA GLY A 135 -3.22 -2.98 10.52
C GLY A 135 -2.45 -2.37 9.36
N HIS A 136 -2.71 -1.11 8.99
CA HIS A 136 -2.05 -0.48 7.85
C HIS A 136 -0.53 -0.40 8.03
N VAL A 137 0.23 -0.89 7.03
CA VAL A 137 1.68 -0.75 6.95
C VAL A 137 2.08 0.01 5.69
N VAL A 138 3.25 0.62 5.72
CA VAL A 138 3.87 1.30 4.56
C VAL A 138 5.27 0.74 4.33
N PHE A 139 5.78 0.88 3.10
CA PHE A 139 7.08 0.34 2.69
C PHE A 139 8.01 1.47 2.29
N PHE A 140 9.15 1.59 2.95
CA PHE A 140 10.11 2.67 2.74
C PHE A 140 11.47 2.16 2.26
N ASP A 141 11.94 2.67 1.11
CA ASP A 141 13.32 2.52 0.62
C ASP A 141 14.11 3.80 0.95
N ASP A 142 14.92 3.75 2.00
CA ASP A 142 15.72 4.91 2.43
C ASP A 142 16.77 5.33 1.39
N ARG A 143 17.31 4.39 0.62
CA ARG A 143 18.30 4.70 -0.42
C ARG A 143 17.70 5.41 -1.62
N ALA A 144 16.51 4.99 -2.03
CA ALA A 144 15.79 5.61 -3.14
C ALA A 144 14.96 6.82 -2.72
N LYS A 145 14.82 7.07 -1.40
CA LYS A 145 13.90 8.08 -0.85
C LYS A 145 12.49 7.91 -1.40
N LEU A 146 12.03 6.65 -1.42
CA LEU A 146 10.74 6.28 -1.98
C LEU A 146 9.90 5.53 -0.93
N LEU A 147 8.68 6.00 -0.72
CA LEU A 147 7.71 5.43 0.20
C LEU A 147 6.49 4.93 -0.58
N ILE A 148 6.01 3.73 -0.31
CA ILE A 148 4.71 3.27 -0.76
C ILE A 148 3.78 3.41 0.44
N SER A 149 2.90 4.40 0.38
CA SER A 149 2.12 4.84 1.53
C SER A 149 0.74 4.19 1.65
N GLY A 150 0.30 3.43 0.64
CA GLY A 150 -1.09 2.98 0.62
C GLY A 150 -2.03 4.16 0.88
N ASP A 151 -3.00 3.96 1.73
CA ASP A 151 -4.04 4.95 2.05
C ASP A 151 -3.78 5.75 3.34
N VAL A 152 -2.50 5.94 3.69
CA VAL A 152 -2.13 6.78 4.84
C VAL A 152 -2.14 8.27 4.46
N ILE A 153 -1.44 8.63 3.39
CA ILE A 153 -1.30 10.03 2.95
C ILE A 153 -1.46 10.12 1.43
N PHE A 154 -2.12 11.18 1.00
CA PHE A 154 -2.34 11.53 -0.41
C PHE A 154 -1.84 12.95 -0.69
N LYS A 155 -1.72 13.29 -1.96
CA LYS A 155 -1.44 14.68 -2.34
C LYS A 155 -2.61 15.59 -1.93
N GLY A 156 -2.39 16.43 -0.92
CA GLY A 156 -3.38 17.35 -0.37
C GLY A 156 -4.47 16.67 0.47
N GLY A 157 -4.27 15.43 0.91
CA GLY A 157 -5.24 14.67 1.69
C GLY A 157 -4.63 13.57 2.55
N VAL A 158 -5.49 12.91 3.31
CA VAL A 158 -5.16 11.72 4.11
C VAL A 158 -6.23 10.65 3.93
N GLY A 159 -5.95 9.42 4.30
CA GLY A 159 -6.91 8.33 4.24
C GLY A 159 -8.18 8.62 5.05
N ARG A 160 -9.30 8.05 4.62
CA ARG A 160 -10.52 8.04 5.42
C ARG A 160 -10.28 7.22 6.69
N SER A 161 -10.89 7.65 7.77
CA SER A 161 -10.74 7.00 9.08
C SER A 161 -12.09 6.71 9.76
N ASP A 162 -13.17 6.82 8.98
CA ASP A 162 -14.54 6.53 9.40
C ASP A 162 -14.98 5.07 9.10
N PHE A 163 -14.05 4.24 8.68
CA PHE A 163 -14.25 2.80 8.54
C PHE A 163 -14.19 2.06 9.89
N PRO A 164 -14.73 0.82 9.99
CA PRO A 164 -14.60 0.01 11.19
C PRO A 164 -13.17 -0.06 11.71
N ARG A 165 -12.97 0.34 12.98
CA ARG A 165 -11.67 0.43 13.67
C ARG A 165 -10.70 1.46 13.08
N GLY A 166 -11.18 2.37 12.22
CA GLY A 166 -10.42 3.55 11.82
C GLY A 166 -10.37 4.59 12.93
N ASP A 167 -9.32 5.41 12.96
CA ASP A 167 -9.10 6.48 13.95
C ASP A 167 -8.32 7.63 13.32
N HIS A 168 -8.98 8.79 13.20
CA HIS A 168 -8.38 9.96 12.56
C HIS A 168 -7.16 10.50 13.33
N ASN A 169 -7.24 10.55 14.64
CA ASN A 169 -6.12 11.06 15.44
C ASN A 169 -4.90 10.15 15.33
N GLN A 170 -5.14 8.84 15.33
CA GLN A 170 -4.10 7.84 15.13
C GLN A 170 -3.46 7.95 13.74
N LEU A 171 -4.27 8.19 12.68
CA LEU A 171 -3.78 8.41 11.32
C LEU A 171 -2.87 9.64 11.25
N ILE A 172 -3.30 10.76 11.82
CA ILE A 172 -2.50 11.99 11.85
C ILE A 172 -1.20 11.80 12.64
N SER A 173 -1.26 11.12 13.79
CA SER A 173 -0.05 10.77 14.56
C SER A 173 0.88 9.86 13.76
N SER A 174 0.35 8.84 13.06
CA SER A 174 1.15 7.97 12.18
C SER A 174 1.91 8.78 11.13
N ILE A 175 1.25 9.77 10.52
CA ILE A 175 1.89 10.63 9.51
C ILE A 175 2.94 11.55 10.16
N LYS A 176 2.55 12.29 11.22
CA LYS A 176 3.42 13.30 11.85
C LYS A 176 4.65 12.68 12.53
N ASP A 177 4.47 11.54 13.22
CA ASP A 177 5.51 10.95 14.06
C ASP A 177 6.38 9.93 13.34
N LYS A 178 5.87 9.29 12.25
CA LYS A 178 6.58 8.23 11.55
C LYS A 178 6.96 8.60 10.11
N LEU A 179 6.06 9.21 9.34
CA LEU A 179 6.34 9.49 7.93
C LEU A 179 7.10 10.79 7.75
N LEU A 180 6.64 11.90 8.32
CA LEU A 180 7.31 13.19 8.16
C LEU A 180 8.77 13.19 8.60
N PRO A 181 9.21 12.46 9.66
CA PRO A 181 10.62 12.38 10.04
C PRO A 181 11.53 11.65 9.03
N LEU A 182 10.99 10.91 8.04
CA LEU A 182 11.79 10.23 7.03
C LEU A 182 12.54 11.20 6.10
N GLY A 183 12.05 12.46 5.98
CA GLY A 183 12.71 13.54 5.24
C GLY A 183 11.81 14.18 4.19
N ASP A 184 12.06 15.46 3.95
CA ASP A 184 11.26 16.26 3.02
C ASP A 184 11.47 15.87 1.54
N ASP A 185 12.60 15.22 1.24
CA ASP A 185 12.98 14.69 -0.08
C ASP A 185 12.35 13.34 -0.42
N VAL A 186 11.64 12.73 0.52
CA VAL A 186 10.97 11.44 0.29
C VAL A 186 9.77 11.64 -0.63
N THR A 187 9.80 10.97 -1.78
CA THR A 187 8.64 10.85 -2.67
C THR A 187 7.77 9.69 -2.21
N PHE A 188 6.46 9.85 -2.23
CA PHE A 188 5.56 8.72 -1.94
C PHE A 188 4.62 8.40 -3.09
N ILE A 189 4.32 7.09 -3.21
CA ILE A 189 3.31 6.52 -4.08
C ILE A 189 2.11 6.21 -3.19
N PRO A 190 1.00 6.96 -3.32
CA PRO A 190 -0.21 6.68 -2.55
C PRO A 190 -1.02 5.55 -3.18
N GLY A 191 -1.97 4.99 -2.43
CA GLY A 191 -2.92 4.01 -2.96
C GLY A 191 -3.81 4.58 -4.06
N HIS A 192 -4.08 5.87 -4.04
CA HIS A 192 -4.89 6.57 -5.05
C HIS A 192 -4.30 7.94 -5.40
N GLY A 193 -4.50 8.33 -6.67
CA GLY A 193 -4.12 9.65 -7.15
C GLY A 193 -2.62 9.81 -7.45
N PRO A 194 -2.15 11.06 -7.58
CA PRO A 194 -0.79 11.34 -8.02
C PRO A 194 0.23 11.27 -6.87
N LEU A 195 1.49 11.06 -7.22
CA LEU A 195 2.62 11.13 -6.31
C LEU A 195 2.75 12.53 -5.70
N SER A 196 3.38 12.59 -4.51
CA SER A 196 3.80 13.83 -3.86
C SER A 196 5.09 13.59 -3.07
N THR A 197 5.55 14.59 -2.32
CA THR A 197 6.69 14.46 -1.40
C THR A 197 6.25 14.79 0.02
N LEU A 198 6.91 14.18 1.00
CA LEU A 198 6.60 14.46 2.41
C LEU A 198 6.84 15.93 2.76
N GLY A 199 7.86 16.58 2.14
CA GLY A 199 8.11 17.99 2.33
C GLY A 199 6.99 18.89 1.77
N TYR A 200 6.44 18.55 0.59
CA TYR A 200 5.31 19.29 0.04
C TYR A 200 4.08 19.17 0.94
N GLU A 201 3.77 17.93 1.37
CA GLU A 201 2.59 17.68 2.21
C GLU A 201 2.73 18.30 3.61
N ARG A 202 3.91 18.30 4.19
CA ARG A 202 4.19 18.98 5.46
C ARG A 202 3.76 20.45 5.41
N LEU A 203 3.98 21.12 4.28
CA LEU A 203 3.72 22.56 4.13
C LEU A 203 2.32 22.88 3.61
N HIS A 204 1.71 21.99 2.84
CA HIS A 204 0.52 22.31 2.05
C HIS A 204 -0.69 21.39 2.32
N ASN A 205 -0.49 20.24 2.99
CA ASN A 205 -1.60 19.34 3.28
C ASN A 205 -2.47 19.91 4.40
N PRO A 206 -3.76 20.22 4.15
CA PRO A 206 -4.61 20.88 5.13
C PRO A 206 -4.86 20.05 6.40
N PHE A 207 -4.73 18.72 6.32
CA PHE A 207 -4.91 17.81 7.46
C PHE A 207 -3.68 17.76 8.40
N LEU A 208 -2.54 18.29 7.98
CA LEU A 208 -1.30 18.27 8.74
C LEU A 208 -0.96 19.62 9.38
N GLN A 209 -1.76 20.65 9.08
CA GLN A 209 -1.60 21.97 9.68
C GLN A 209 -2.19 21.99 11.10
N ASP A 210 -1.55 22.70 12.03
CA ASP A 210 -1.99 22.79 13.44
C ASP A 210 -3.24 23.66 13.62
N GLU A 211 -3.55 24.50 12.62
CA GLU A 211 -4.80 25.27 12.55
C GLU A 211 -5.68 24.74 11.42
N MET A 212 -6.66 23.90 11.74
CA MET A 212 -7.75 23.65 10.81
C MET A 212 -8.55 24.95 10.68
N PRO A 213 -8.77 25.48 9.46
CA PRO A 213 -9.73 26.58 9.30
C PRO A 213 -11.09 26.08 9.79
N VAL A 214 -11.58 26.71 10.83
CA VAL A 214 -12.94 26.50 11.34
C VAL A 214 -13.88 27.08 10.26
N TRP A 215 -14.61 26.21 9.58
CA TRP A 215 -15.68 26.58 8.66
C TRP A 215 -16.99 26.73 9.40
#